data_36fd8c72d94699e642275d8dd8d78736
#
_entry.id   36fd8c72d94699e642275d8dd8d78736
#
_cell.length_a   1.000
_cell.length_b   1.000
_cell.length_c   1.000
_cell.angle_alpha   90.00
_cell.angle_beta   90.00
_cell.angle_gamma   90.00
#
_symmetry.space_group_name_H-M   'P 1'
#
loop_
_entity.id
_entity.type
_entity.pdbx_description
1 polymer ?
#
loop_
_entity_poly.entity_id
_entity_poly.type
_entity_poly.pdbx_seq_one_letter_code
_entity_poly.pdbx_strand_id
1 'polypeptide(L)'
;MVKLSALGLVVLVLAGCARGLSCSRPDGRFMFARTRVQPAERLVSAAPSLSQDVSVDLAETTQSLAEQESALAQKEGEARTAALCELARLCFLLGEYGEKSEREAHFSKGRTFAEILRQEEPRRVEGYYWLALNLAGLAEAGSAARALGMVPTIIENLKIAVEIDETYDQAGPHRVLGRIYCEAPCWPLSDGDVKKSLHHLRRAVEIAPDNSTNHLYLAQTFIQLCELKEAHRELQQVLSGTQHATWPAGLQEDQLEALDLLKRCGKPD
;
A
#
# COMPACT_ATOMS: atom_id res chain seq x y z
N MET A 1 2.68 13.50 12.35
CA MET A 1 1.37 13.07 11.81
C MET A 1 1.65 11.81 10.99
N VAL A 2 1.32 10.63 11.51
CA VAL A 2 1.44 9.37 10.77
C VAL A 2 0.45 9.48 9.61
N LYS A 3 0.96 9.59 8.38
CA LYS A 3 0.14 9.45 7.18
C LYS A 3 -0.23 7.97 7.09
N LEU A 4 -1.51 7.66 7.21
CA LEU A 4 -2.01 6.35 6.82
C LEU A 4 -1.66 6.16 5.35
N SER A 5 -1.00 5.05 5.01
CA SER A 5 -0.66 4.71 3.64
C SER A 5 -1.92 4.65 2.77
N ALA A 6 -1.76 4.88 1.49
CA ALA A 6 -2.81 5.03 0.47
C ALA A 6 -3.93 3.98 0.46
N LEU A 7 -3.75 2.87 1.10
CA LEU A 7 -4.74 1.79 1.21
C LEU A 7 -5.46 1.73 2.58
N GLY A 8 -4.93 2.42 3.61
CA GLY A 8 -5.49 2.33 4.97
C GLY A 8 -6.81 3.09 5.18
N LEU A 9 -7.15 4.06 4.35
CA LEU A 9 -8.31 4.93 4.56
C LEU A 9 -9.61 4.36 3.97
N VAL A 10 -9.55 3.48 2.97
CA VAL A 10 -10.75 2.79 2.43
C VAL A 10 -11.46 2.01 3.55
N VAL A 11 -10.71 1.51 4.52
CA VAL A 11 -11.23 0.75 5.67
C VAL A 11 -11.95 1.62 6.69
N LEU A 12 -11.50 2.85 6.93
CA LEU A 12 -12.11 3.73 7.96
C LEU A 12 -13.51 4.21 7.59
N VAL A 13 -13.82 4.36 6.30
CA VAL A 13 -15.15 4.76 5.82
C VAL A 13 -16.11 3.58 5.74
N LEU A 14 -15.58 2.37 5.49
CA LEU A 14 -16.37 1.15 5.29
C LEU A 14 -16.57 0.31 6.57
N ALA A 15 -15.78 0.54 7.62
CA ALA A 15 -15.91 -0.15 8.92
C ALA A 15 -17.28 0.07 9.62
N GLY A 16 -18.11 0.95 9.09
CA GLY A 16 -19.50 1.12 9.52
C GLY A 16 -20.45 0.00 9.05
N CYS A 17 -20.09 -0.76 8.03
CA CYS A 17 -20.95 -1.79 7.42
C CYS A 17 -20.50 -3.24 7.67
N ALA A 18 -19.27 -3.48 8.10
CA ALA A 18 -18.74 -4.82 8.35
C ALA A 18 -19.15 -5.35 9.74
N ARG A 19 -20.44 -5.55 9.98
CA ARG A 19 -20.95 -6.45 11.02
C ARG A 19 -20.94 -7.87 10.47
N GLY A 20 -19.79 -8.58 10.56
CA GLY A 20 -19.84 -9.96 10.08
C GLY A 20 -18.65 -10.86 10.34
N LEU A 21 -17.47 -10.34 10.60
CA LEU A 21 -16.33 -11.16 11.02
C LEU A 21 -15.61 -10.45 12.17
N SER A 22 -16.26 -10.44 13.33
CA SER A 22 -15.59 -10.09 14.56
C SER A 22 -14.85 -11.33 15.06
N CYS A 23 -13.54 -11.23 15.23
CA CYS A 23 -12.81 -12.15 16.06
C CYS A 23 -13.31 -11.97 17.48
N SER A 24 -14.20 -12.85 17.92
CA SER A 24 -14.68 -12.90 19.30
C SER A 24 -13.76 -13.81 20.08
N ARG A 25 -13.06 -13.29 21.08
CA ARG A 25 -12.44 -14.14 22.10
C ARG A 25 -13.54 -14.95 22.80
N PRO A 26 -13.20 -16.11 23.40
CA PRO A 26 -14.15 -16.91 24.18
C PRO A 26 -14.82 -16.14 25.34
N ASP A 27 -14.30 -14.96 25.72
CA ASP A 27 -14.81 -14.06 26.74
C ASP A 27 -15.82 -13.01 26.22
N GLY A 28 -16.18 -13.06 24.94
CA GLY A 28 -17.18 -12.16 24.33
C GLY A 28 -16.75 -10.71 24.15
N ARG A 29 -15.46 -10.36 24.35
CA ARG A 29 -14.96 -8.98 24.18
C ARG A 29 -14.52 -8.74 22.74
N PHE A 30 -15.11 -7.72 22.11
CA PHE A 30 -14.74 -7.28 20.76
C PHE A 30 -13.33 -6.65 20.77
N MET A 31 -12.42 -7.15 19.91
CA MET A 31 -11.04 -6.64 19.81
C MET A 31 -10.93 -5.28 19.10
N PHE A 32 -11.99 -4.79 18.50
CA PHE A 32 -12.03 -3.49 17.82
C PHE A 32 -13.06 -2.54 18.46
N ALA A 33 -12.80 -2.13 19.71
CA ALA A 33 -13.40 -0.89 20.20
C ALA A 33 -12.68 0.29 19.52
N ARG A 34 -13.48 1.21 18.97
CA ARG A 34 -13.01 2.50 18.42
C ARG A 34 -11.98 3.13 19.37
N THR A 35 -10.70 2.97 19.11
CA THR A 35 -9.68 3.74 19.78
C THR A 35 -9.22 4.85 18.86
N ARG A 36 -9.52 6.06 19.27
CA ARG A 36 -8.95 7.31 18.74
C ARG A 36 -7.44 7.13 18.66
N VAL A 37 -6.89 7.15 17.46
CA VAL A 37 -5.43 7.17 17.25
C VAL A 37 -4.90 8.39 17.99
N GLN A 38 -4.12 8.17 19.06
CA GLN A 38 -3.38 9.25 19.71
C GLN A 38 -2.18 9.63 18.83
N PRO A 39 -1.80 10.91 18.78
CA PRO A 39 -0.67 11.35 17.97
C PRO A 39 0.61 10.60 18.35
N ALA A 40 1.39 10.23 17.34
CA ALA A 40 2.62 9.44 17.44
C ALA A 40 3.75 10.06 18.29
N GLU A 41 3.59 11.30 18.75
CA GLU A 41 4.62 12.04 19.51
C GLU A 41 5.08 11.37 20.83
N ARG A 42 4.31 10.44 21.38
CA ARG A 42 4.70 9.68 22.60
C ARG A 42 5.41 8.35 22.35
N LEU A 43 5.49 7.90 21.09
CA LEU A 43 6.09 6.60 20.74
C LEU A 43 7.59 6.69 20.42
N VAL A 44 8.06 7.87 20.06
CA VAL A 44 9.46 8.12 19.63
C VAL A 44 10.49 7.94 20.77
N SER A 45 10.06 8.04 22.03
CA SER A 45 10.97 7.98 23.19
C SER A 45 11.48 6.58 23.57
N ALA A 46 10.97 5.52 22.97
CA ALA A 46 11.30 4.13 23.36
C ALA A 46 11.71 3.23 22.17
N ALA A 47 11.91 3.82 20.99
CA ALA A 47 12.35 3.07 19.81
C ALA A 47 13.90 2.91 19.82
N PRO A 48 14.42 1.72 19.44
CA PRO A 48 15.84 1.61 19.08
C PRO A 48 16.13 2.62 17.98
N SER A 49 17.37 3.13 17.92
CA SER A 49 17.81 4.16 16.96
C SER A 49 17.26 3.87 15.56
N LEU A 50 16.11 4.49 15.25
CA LEU A 50 15.52 4.41 13.92
C LEU A 50 16.51 5.01 12.92
N SER A 51 16.69 4.35 11.79
CA SER A 51 17.53 4.80 10.69
C SER A 51 17.26 6.27 10.37
N GLN A 52 18.34 7.01 10.01
CA GLN A 52 18.29 8.44 9.72
C GLN A 52 17.13 8.79 8.79
N ASP A 53 16.45 9.90 9.07
CA ASP A 53 15.35 10.48 8.30
C ASP A 53 15.64 10.49 6.80
N VAL A 54 15.12 9.50 6.08
CA VAL A 54 15.11 9.50 4.63
C VAL A 54 13.71 9.98 4.22
N SER A 55 13.55 11.29 4.13
CA SER A 55 12.32 11.92 3.63
C SER A 55 12.30 11.90 2.11
N VAL A 56 11.12 11.74 1.51
CA VAL A 56 10.93 12.04 0.09
C VAL A 56 11.13 13.54 -0.11
N ASP A 57 12.13 13.93 -0.90
CA ASP A 57 12.28 15.34 -1.27
C ASP A 57 11.19 15.70 -2.28
N LEU A 58 10.14 16.32 -1.76
CA LEU A 58 8.98 16.72 -2.55
C LEU A 58 9.32 17.82 -3.55
N ALA A 59 10.29 18.68 -3.25
CA ALA A 59 10.71 19.74 -4.18
C ALA A 59 11.45 19.13 -5.37
N GLU A 60 12.41 18.23 -5.12
CA GLU A 60 13.10 17.49 -6.18
C GLU A 60 12.12 16.63 -7.00
N THR A 61 11.19 15.94 -6.33
CA THR A 61 10.15 15.13 -6.99
C THR A 61 9.27 15.98 -7.90
N THR A 62 8.85 17.16 -7.46
CA THR A 62 8.03 18.10 -8.24
C THR A 62 8.81 18.65 -9.44
N GLN A 63 10.06 19.02 -9.24
CA GLN A 63 10.94 19.49 -10.32
C GLN A 63 11.14 18.39 -11.37
N SER A 64 11.47 17.18 -10.95
CA SER A 64 11.65 16.03 -11.82
C SER A 64 10.39 15.73 -12.64
N LEU A 65 9.20 15.80 -12.02
CA LEU A 65 7.93 15.65 -12.72
C LEU A 65 7.79 16.68 -13.84
N ALA A 66 8.03 17.96 -13.57
CA ALA A 66 7.89 19.03 -14.56
C ALA A 66 8.90 18.88 -15.72
N GLU A 67 10.13 18.52 -15.41
CA GLU A 67 11.18 18.27 -16.41
C GLU A 67 10.83 17.10 -17.34
N GLN A 68 10.41 15.97 -16.77
CA GLN A 68 10.02 14.78 -17.53
C GLN A 68 8.79 15.03 -18.42
N GLU A 69 7.80 15.79 -17.92
CA GLU A 69 6.63 16.16 -18.71
C GLU A 69 6.98 17.04 -19.91
N SER A 70 7.79 18.07 -19.70
CA SER A 70 8.21 18.97 -20.78
C SER A 70 8.99 18.25 -21.88
N ALA A 71 9.75 17.22 -21.52
CA ALA A 71 10.55 16.42 -22.42
C ALA A 71 9.78 15.27 -23.09
N LEU A 72 8.60 14.90 -22.60
CA LEU A 72 7.88 13.70 -23.03
C LEU A 72 7.54 13.70 -24.53
N ALA A 73 7.14 14.85 -25.07
CA ALA A 73 6.75 15.00 -26.48
C ALA A 73 7.91 14.76 -27.45
N GLN A 74 9.16 14.88 -26.97
CA GLN A 74 10.38 14.71 -27.79
C GLN A 74 10.98 13.30 -27.65
N LYS A 75 10.40 12.45 -26.79
CA LYS A 75 10.88 11.09 -26.53
C LYS A 75 10.13 10.08 -27.37
N GLU A 76 10.86 9.09 -27.90
CA GLU A 76 10.31 7.99 -28.69
C GLU A 76 10.87 6.64 -28.17
N GLY A 77 10.22 5.54 -28.52
CA GLY A 77 10.64 4.17 -28.19
C GLY A 77 10.88 3.99 -26.69
N GLU A 78 11.96 3.29 -26.33
CA GLU A 78 12.27 2.96 -24.92
C GLU A 78 12.44 4.21 -24.03
N ALA A 79 12.94 5.32 -24.57
CA ALA A 79 13.08 6.57 -23.80
C ALA A 79 11.71 7.17 -23.45
N ARG A 80 10.72 7.01 -24.30
CA ARG A 80 9.33 7.42 -24.04
C ARG A 80 8.67 6.49 -23.01
N THR A 81 8.86 5.19 -23.17
CA THR A 81 8.38 4.16 -22.23
C THR A 81 8.90 4.42 -20.82
N ALA A 82 10.22 4.62 -20.67
CA ALA A 82 10.85 4.92 -19.38
C ALA A 82 10.32 6.23 -18.78
N ALA A 83 10.09 7.27 -19.61
CA ALA A 83 9.54 8.53 -19.14
C ALA A 83 8.09 8.40 -18.64
N LEU A 84 7.24 7.65 -19.34
CA LEU A 84 5.85 7.41 -18.93
C LEU A 84 5.79 6.63 -17.61
N CYS A 85 6.64 5.62 -17.46
CA CYS A 85 6.77 4.87 -16.21
C CYS A 85 7.16 5.80 -15.06
N GLU A 86 8.20 6.59 -15.24
CA GLU A 86 8.69 7.52 -14.21
C GLU A 86 7.67 8.60 -13.88
N LEU A 87 6.97 9.18 -14.88
CA LEU A 87 5.90 10.14 -14.65
C LEU A 87 4.74 9.56 -13.82
N ALA A 88 4.31 8.33 -14.12
CA ALA A 88 3.27 7.66 -13.34
C ALA A 88 3.71 7.41 -11.89
N ARG A 89 4.99 7.05 -11.67
CA ARG A 89 5.60 6.86 -10.35
C ARG A 89 5.72 8.16 -9.57
N LEU A 90 6.25 9.23 -10.17
CA LEU A 90 6.40 10.54 -9.53
C LEU A 90 5.05 11.12 -9.11
N CYS A 91 4.04 11.01 -9.98
CA CYS A 91 2.68 11.41 -9.67
C CYS A 91 2.12 10.64 -8.46
N PHE A 92 2.37 9.32 -8.39
CA PHE A 92 1.98 8.53 -7.23
C PHE A 92 2.66 9.02 -5.95
N LEU A 93 3.97 9.26 -5.96
CA LEU A 93 4.70 9.78 -4.80
C LEU A 93 4.17 11.15 -4.33
N LEU A 94 3.93 12.08 -5.27
CA LEU A 94 3.36 13.39 -4.93
C LEU A 94 1.93 13.28 -4.39
N GLY A 95 1.14 12.33 -4.87
CA GLY A 95 -0.17 12.01 -4.33
C GLY A 95 -0.11 11.46 -2.91
N GLU A 96 0.89 10.62 -2.58
CA GLU A 96 1.08 10.03 -1.24
C GLU A 96 1.62 11.04 -0.23
N TYR A 97 2.70 11.72 -0.58
CA TYR A 97 3.51 12.51 0.36
C TYR A 97 3.30 14.01 0.21
N GLY A 98 2.70 14.49 -0.89
CA GLY A 98 2.45 15.89 -1.17
C GLY A 98 1.28 16.50 -0.41
N GLU A 99 0.89 17.72 -0.81
CA GLU A 99 -0.20 18.44 -0.20
C GLU A 99 -1.56 17.75 -0.41
N LYS A 100 -2.35 17.64 0.66
CA LYS A 100 -3.65 16.93 0.62
C LYS A 100 -4.62 17.49 -0.42
N SER A 101 -4.58 18.79 -0.67
CA SER A 101 -5.42 19.49 -1.67
C SER A 101 -5.09 19.08 -3.10
N GLU A 102 -3.88 18.57 -3.36
CA GLU A 102 -3.38 18.23 -4.69
C GLU A 102 -3.37 16.71 -4.95
N ARG A 103 -3.62 15.90 -3.93
CA ARG A 103 -3.58 14.43 -4.01
C ARG A 103 -4.37 13.87 -5.21
N GLU A 104 -5.63 14.27 -5.34
CA GLU A 104 -6.50 13.75 -6.40
C GLU A 104 -5.99 14.14 -7.80
N ALA A 105 -5.45 15.34 -7.94
CA ALA A 105 -4.88 15.81 -9.19
C ALA A 105 -3.63 15.00 -9.58
N HIS A 106 -2.73 14.75 -8.62
CA HIS A 106 -1.52 13.94 -8.86
C HIS A 106 -1.87 12.50 -9.23
N PHE A 107 -2.72 11.83 -8.47
CA PHE A 107 -3.15 10.47 -8.81
C PHE A 107 -3.88 10.38 -10.15
N SER A 108 -4.73 11.38 -10.48
CA SER A 108 -5.41 11.43 -11.78
C SER A 108 -4.42 11.55 -12.95
N LYS A 109 -3.39 12.36 -12.77
CA LYS A 109 -2.33 12.55 -13.75
C LYS A 109 -1.48 11.27 -13.91
N GLY A 110 -1.09 10.66 -12.79
CA GLY A 110 -0.35 9.39 -12.79
C GLY A 110 -1.13 8.25 -13.45
N ARG A 111 -2.44 8.18 -13.20
CA ARG A 111 -3.34 7.28 -13.92
C ARG A 111 -3.24 7.49 -15.43
N THR A 112 -3.31 8.73 -15.90
CA THR A 112 -3.25 9.03 -17.35
C THR A 112 -1.95 8.55 -17.98
N PHE A 113 -0.80 8.80 -17.34
CA PHE A 113 0.49 8.32 -17.86
C PHE A 113 0.58 6.80 -17.88
N ALA A 114 0.08 6.14 -16.84
CA ALA A 114 0.06 4.67 -16.78
C ALA A 114 -0.90 4.07 -17.81
N GLU A 115 -2.05 4.70 -18.10
CA GLU A 115 -2.96 4.27 -19.17
C GLU A 115 -2.31 4.39 -20.56
N ILE A 116 -1.58 5.48 -20.82
CA ILE A 116 -0.81 5.64 -22.07
C ILE A 116 0.25 4.55 -22.19
N LEU A 117 1.03 4.35 -21.12
CA LEU A 117 2.08 3.31 -21.10
C LEU A 117 1.49 1.92 -21.38
N ARG A 118 0.37 1.56 -20.75
CA ARG A 118 -0.30 0.28 -20.97
C ARG A 118 -0.81 0.12 -22.41
N GLN A 119 -1.24 1.20 -23.05
CA GLN A 119 -1.72 1.18 -24.44
C GLN A 119 -0.57 1.06 -25.44
N GLU A 120 0.53 1.79 -25.22
CA GLU A 120 1.71 1.77 -26.09
C GLU A 120 2.51 0.47 -25.90
N GLU A 121 2.61 -0.02 -24.66
CA GLU A 121 3.44 -1.18 -24.28
C GLU A 121 2.65 -2.21 -23.43
N PRO A 122 1.71 -2.96 -24.02
CA PRO A 122 0.79 -3.83 -23.27
C PRO A 122 1.46 -5.05 -22.61
N ARG A 123 2.75 -5.26 -22.82
CA ARG A 123 3.53 -6.34 -22.18
C ARG A 123 4.43 -5.85 -21.07
N ARG A 124 4.38 -4.58 -20.73
CA ARG A 124 5.15 -3.97 -19.65
C ARG A 124 4.36 -4.00 -18.33
N VAL A 125 4.94 -4.57 -17.29
CA VAL A 125 4.34 -4.66 -15.96
C VAL A 125 4.07 -3.27 -15.37
N GLU A 126 4.94 -2.31 -15.64
CA GLU A 126 4.90 -0.95 -15.11
C GLU A 126 3.57 -0.24 -15.43
N GLY A 127 3.05 -0.42 -16.64
CA GLY A 127 1.78 0.19 -17.04
C GLY A 127 0.60 -0.26 -16.19
N TYR A 128 0.53 -1.54 -15.90
CA TYR A 128 -0.52 -2.12 -15.06
C TYR A 128 -0.33 -1.82 -13.58
N TYR A 129 0.89 -1.95 -13.09
CA TYR A 129 1.21 -1.74 -11.68
C TYR A 129 0.97 -0.28 -11.26
N TRP A 130 1.56 0.69 -11.99
CA TRP A 130 1.38 2.11 -11.67
C TRP A 130 -0.04 2.61 -11.91
N LEU A 131 -0.77 2.02 -12.90
CA LEU A 131 -2.19 2.28 -13.06
C LEU A 131 -2.97 1.86 -11.83
N ALA A 132 -2.74 0.65 -11.34
CA ALA A 132 -3.42 0.14 -10.14
C ALA A 132 -3.14 0.99 -8.90
N LEU A 133 -1.88 1.40 -8.67
CA LEU A 133 -1.51 2.25 -7.54
C LEU A 133 -2.14 3.64 -7.61
N ASN A 134 -2.12 4.30 -8.77
CA ASN A 134 -2.76 5.61 -8.94
C ASN A 134 -4.29 5.53 -8.81
N LEU A 135 -4.92 4.44 -9.29
CA LEU A 135 -6.35 4.20 -9.06
C LEU A 135 -6.67 3.97 -7.58
N ALA A 136 -5.80 3.26 -6.84
CA ALA A 136 -5.95 3.07 -5.40
C ALA A 136 -5.87 4.41 -4.66
N GLY A 137 -4.90 5.28 -5.01
CA GLY A 137 -4.79 6.63 -4.46
C GLY A 137 -6.02 7.50 -4.77
N LEU A 138 -6.58 7.41 -6.00
CA LEU A 138 -7.83 8.08 -6.36
C LEU A 138 -9.03 7.55 -5.56
N ALA A 139 -9.07 6.25 -5.31
CA ALA A 139 -10.12 5.63 -4.50
C ALA A 139 -10.10 6.19 -3.07
N GLU A 140 -8.91 6.34 -2.48
CA GLU A 140 -8.76 6.94 -1.15
C GLU A 140 -9.09 8.43 -1.07
N ALA A 141 -8.66 9.19 -2.08
CA ALA A 141 -8.94 10.63 -2.12
C ALA A 141 -10.43 10.92 -2.36
N GLY A 142 -11.19 9.92 -2.83
CA GLY A 142 -12.60 10.04 -3.21
C GLY A 142 -13.60 9.64 -2.13
N SER A 143 -14.85 9.42 -2.55
CA SER A 143 -15.90 8.89 -1.68
C SER A 143 -15.84 7.36 -1.59
N ALA A 144 -16.41 6.79 -0.52
CA ALA A 144 -16.49 5.33 -0.34
C ALA A 144 -17.17 4.61 -1.52
N ALA A 145 -18.20 5.19 -2.11
CA ALA A 145 -18.89 4.61 -3.27
C ALA A 145 -17.97 4.59 -4.51
N ARG A 146 -17.18 5.66 -4.72
CA ARG A 146 -16.20 5.73 -5.80
C ARG A 146 -15.07 4.70 -5.57
N ALA A 147 -14.60 4.58 -4.34
CA ALA A 147 -13.59 3.60 -3.96
C ALA A 147 -14.04 2.17 -4.28
N LEU A 148 -15.24 1.78 -3.84
CA LEU A 148 -15.81 0.46 -4.12
C LEU A 148 -15.93 0.17 -5.63
N GLY A 149 -16.33 1.17 -6.43
CA GLY A 149 -16.41 1.03 -7.88
C GLY A 149 -15.07 0.84 -8.58
N MET A 150 -13.96 1.24 -7.96
CA MET A 150 -12.60 1.12 -8.53
C MET A 150 -11.92 -0.21 -8.17
N VAL A 151 -12.29 -0.87 -7.06
CA VAL A 151 -11.64 -2.11 -6.59
C VAL A 151 -11.53 -3.19 -7.66
N PRO A 152 -12.58 -3.54 -8.44
CA PRO A 152 -12.45 -4.59 -9.46
C PRO A 152 -11.38 -4.25 -10.52
N THR A 153 -11.35 -3.00 -11.00
CA THR A 153 -10.37 -2.55 -12.00
C THR A 153 -8.95 -2.58 -11.45
N ILE A 154 -8.76 -2.19 -10.19
CA ILE A 154 -7.44 -2.25 -9.53
C ILE A 154 -6.97 -3.70 -9.45
N ILE A 155 -7.83 -4.61 -8.97
CA ILE A 155 -7.51 -6.06 -8.87
C ILE A 155 -7.18 -6.65 -10.23
N GLU A 156 -7.93 -6.31 -11.28
CA GLU A 156 -7.68 -6.81 -12.64
C GLU A 156 -6.29 -6.39 -13.15
N ASN A 157 -5.94 -5.12 -13.03
CA ASN A 157 -4.62 -4.64 -13.45
C ASN A 157 -3.48 -5.31 -12.64
N LEU A 158 -3.64 -5.49 -11.34
CA LEU A 158 -2.64 -6.16 -10.52
C LEU A 158 -2.49 -7.64 -10.87
N LYS A 159 -3.57 -8.35 -11.22
CA LYS A 159 -3.48 -9.74 -11.70
C LYS A 159 -2.68 -9.83 -12.99
N ILE A 160 -2.94 -8.92 -13.95
CA ILE A 160 -2.14 -8.86 -15.18
C ILE A 160 -0.68 -8.54 -14.87
N ALA A 161 -0.42 -7.62 -13.93
CA ALA A 161 0.93 -7.33 -13.49
C ALA A 161 1.65 -8.56 -12.92
N VAL A 162 0.96 -9.39 -12.09
CA VAL A 162 1.49 -10.68 -11.59
C VAL A 162 1.80 -11.65 -12.74
N GLU A 163 0.94 -11.73 -13.75
CA GLU A 163 1.16 -12.62 -14.91
C GLU A 163 2.36 -12.17 -15.78
N ILE A 164 2.63 -10.86 -15.87
CA ILE A 164 3.75 -10.34 -16.63
C ILE A 164 5.06 -10.47 -15.86
N ASP A 165 5.10 -9.99 -14.62
CA ASP A 165 6.26 -10.07 -13.73
C ASP A 165 5.82 -10.00 -12.25
N GLU A 166 5.73 -11.15 -11.61
CA GLU A 166 5.37 -11.24 -10.19
C GLU A 166 6.45 -10.67 -9.24
N THR A 167 7.69 -10.51 -9.74
CA THR A 167 8.84 -10.03 -8.94
C THR A 167 9.00 -8.52 -8.96
N TYR A 168 8.30 -7.83 -9.87
CA TYR A 168 8.38 -6.38 -10.02
C TYR A 168 8.18 -5.66 -8.70
N ASP A 169 8.97 -4.63 -8.44
CA ASP A 169 8.92 -3.83 -7.19
C ASP A 169 8.95 -4.71 -5.92
N GLN A 170 9.86 -5.71 -5.87
CA GLN A 170 10.00 -6.63 -4.75
C GLN A 170 8.65 -7.30 -4.39
N ALA A 171 8.02 -7.92 -5.39
CA ALA A 171 6.70 -8.52 -5.32
C ALA A 171 5.55 -7.52 -5.09
N GLY A 172 5.70 -6.29 -5.60
CA GLY A 172 4.70 -5.23 -5.50
C GLY A 172 3.30 -5.63 -5.92
N PRO A 173 3.09 -6.28 -7.09
CA PRO A 173 1.77 -6.74 -7.52
C PRO A 173 1.11 -7.68 -6.50
N HIS A 174 1.85 -8.64 -5.93
CA HIS A 174 1.34 -9.51 -4.88
C HIS A 174 1.07 -8.76 -3.57
N ARG A 175 1.98 -7.89 -3.16
CA ARG A 175 1.83 -7.06 -1.96
C ARG A 175 0.54 -6.24 -2.00
N VAL A 176 0.28 -5.55 -3.11
CA VAL A 176 -0.89 -4.68 -3.25
C VAL A 176 -2.18 -5.49 -3.38
N LEU A 177 -2.19 -6.61 -4.13
CA LEU A 177 -3.34 -7.53 -4.17
C LEU A 177 -3.70 -8.05 -2.79
N GLY A 178 -2.70 -8.50 -2.04
CA GLY A 178 -2.89 -8.99 -0.68
C GLY A 178 -3.49 -7.93 0.22
N ARG A 179 -3.00 -6.69 0.15
CA ARG A 179 -3.53 -5.56 0.91
C ARG A 179 -4.99 -5.28 0.57
N ILE A 180 -5.33 -5.21 -0.71
CA ILE A 180 -6.72 -4.96 -1.16
C ILE A 180 -7.65 -6.07 -0.69
N TYR A 181 -7.28 -7.34 -0.86
CA TYR A 181 -8.10 -8.46 -0.39
C TYR A 181 -8.29 -8.49 1.13
N CYS A 182 -7.31 -7.98 1.89
CA CYS A 182 -7.41 -7.84 3.34
C CYS A 182 -8.39 -6.73 3.75
N GLU A 183 -8.35 -5.59 3.08
CA GLU A 183 -9.04 -4.38 3.50
C GLU A 183 -10.41 -4.19 2.88
N ALA A 184 -10.61 -4.64 1.65
CA ALA A 184 -11.89 -4.50 0.99
C ALA A 184 -13.00 -5.24 1.74
N PRO A 185 -14.24 -4.72 1.75
CA PRO A 185 -15.37 -5.47 2.28
C PRO A 185 -15.57 -6.78 1.53
N CYS A 186 -16.07 -7.80 2.24
CA CYS A 186 -16.42 -9.08 1.61
C CYS A 186 -17.60 -8.94 0.65
N TRP A 187 -17.72 -9.93 -0.24
CA TRP A 187 -18.92 -10.07 -1.07
C TRP A 187 -20.21 -10.03 -0.20
N PRO A 188 -21.33 -9.40 -0.60
CA PRO A 188 -21.60 -8.86 -1.95
C PRO A 188 -21.15 -7.41 -2.18
N LEU A 189 -20.53 -6.73 -1.23
CA LEU A 189 -20.18 -5.32 -1.33
C LEU A 189 -18.92 -5.07 -2.17
N SER A 190 -17.94 -5.95 -2.07
CA SER A 190 -16.67 -5.86 -2.78
C SER A 190 -15.97 -7.23 -2.84
N ASP A 191 -14.69 -7.26 -3.27
CA ASP A 191 -13.90 -8.46 -3.53
C ASP A 191 -13.04 -8.91 -2.34
N GLY A 192 -13.25 -8.38 -1.13
CA GLY A 192 -12.47 -8.71 0.06
C GLY A 192 -12.47 -10.21 0.36
N ASP A 193 -11.27 -10.78 0.55
CA ASP A 193 -11.06 -12.21 0.81
C ASP A 193 -9.73 -12.43 1.54
N VAL A 194 -9.81 -12.63 2.84
CA VAL A 194 -8.63 -12.81 3.70
C VAL A 194 -7.79 -14.03 3.30
N LYS A 195 -8.39 -15.07 2.71
CA LYS A 195 -7.63 -16.25 2.23
C LYS A 195 -6.81 -15.91 0.98
N LYS A 196 -7.37 -15.12 0.06
CA LYS A 196 -6.61 -14.60 -1.09
C LYS A 196 -5.53 -13.64 -0.63
N SER A 197 -5.82 -12.77 0.34
CA SER A 197 -4.83 -11.90 0.97
C SER A 197 -3.64 -12.71 1.48
N LEU A 198 -3.90 -13.72 2.31
CA LEU A 198 -2.85 -14.60 2.86
C LEU A 198 -2.02 -15.30 1.78
N HIS A 199 -2.66 -15.77 0.71
CA HIS A 199 -1.98 -16.40 -0.42
C HIS A 199 -1.00 -15.42 -1.10
N HIS A 200 -1.47 -14.22 -1.46
CA HIS A 200 -0.64 -13.24 -2.15
C HIS A 200 0.48 -12.70 -1.25
N LEU A 201 0.22 -12.42 0.03
CA LEU A 201 1.24 -11.87 0.92
C LEU A 201 2.30 -12.91 1.32
N ARG A 202 1.95 -14.18 1.47
CA ARG A 202 2.95 -15.24 1.60
C ARG A 202 3.86 -15.31 0.38
N ARG A 203 3.27 -15.23 -0.83
CA ARG A 203 4.06 -15.19 -2.06
C ARG A 203 4.97 -13.97 -2.13
N ALA A 204 4.48 -12.79 -1.69
CA ALA A 204 5.30 -11.59 -1.64
C ALA A 204 6.51 -11.74 -0.69
N VAL A 205 6.32 -12.33 0.49
CA VAL A 205 7.41 -12.62 1.43
C VAL A 205 8.38 -13.66 0.87
N GLU A 206 7.90 -14.69 0.16
CA GLU A 206 8.77 -15.68 -0.50
C GLU A 206 9.67 -15.05 -1.56
N ILE A 207 9.14 -14.12 -2.37
CA ILE A 207 9.89 -13.44 -3.44
C ILE A 207 10.88 -12.42 -2.87
N ALA A 208 10.45 -11.64 -1.88
CA ALA A 208 11.25 -10.57 -1.28
C ALA A 208 11.19 -10.63 0.26
N PRO A 209 11.95 -11.56 0.87
CA PRO A 209 11.90 -11.82 2.31
C PRO A 209 12.48 -10.70 3.17
N ASP A 210 13.24 -9.78 2.59
CA ASP A 210 13.83 -8.64 3.32
C ASP A 210 12.93 -7.39 3.27
N ASN A 211 11.81 -7.43 2.53
CA ASN A 211 10.92 -6.28 2.37
C ASN A 211 10.00 -6.11 3.58
N SER A 212 10.15 -5.02 4.32
CA SER A 212 9.40 -4.73 5.54
C SER A 212 7.88 -4.66 5.32
N THR A 213 7.45 -4.06 4.21
CA THR A 213 6.02 -3.89 3.91
C THR A 213 5.32 -5.22 3.60
N ASN A 214 6.04 -6.18 2.97
CA ASN A 214 5.50 -7.52 2.73
C ASN A 214 5.17 -8.21 4.06
N HIS A 215 6.08 -8.15 5.03
CA HIS A 215 5.89 -8.69 6.37
C HIS A 215 4.80 -7.95 7.15
N LEU A 216 4.76 -6.61 7.05
CA LEU A 216 3.75 -5.81 7.75
C LEU A 216 2.34 -6.17 7.30
N TYR A 217 2.10 -6.25 5.98
CA TYR A 217 0.77 -6.59 5.46
C TYR A 217 0.39 -8.05 5.74
N LEU A 218 1.36 -8.97 5.72
CA LEU A 218 1.14 -10.35 6.13
C LEU A 218 0.75 -10.43 7.62
N ALA A 219 1.42 -9.68 8.48
CA ALA A 219 1.07 -9.60 9.90
C ALA A 219 -0.35 -9.07 10.12
N GLN A 220 -0.75 -8.03 9.40
CA GLN A 220 -2.10 -7.49 9.47
C GLN A 220 -3.16 -8.51 9.04
N THR A 221 -2.87 -9.31 8.02
CA THR A 221 -3.74 -10.40 7.57
C THR A 221 -3.86 -11.48 8.66
N PHE A 222 -2.75 -11.87 9.31
CA PHE A 222 -2.79 -12.80 10.44
C PHE A 222 -3.57 -12.25 11.64
N ILE A 223 -3.49 -10.95 11.92
CA ILE A 223 -4.30 -10.29 12.95
C ILE A 223 -5.79 -10.44 12.63
N GLN A 224 -6.21 -10.23 11.38
CA GLN A 224 -7.61 -10.43 10.98
C GLN A 224 -8.07 -11.88 11.14
N LEU A 225 -7.17 -12.84 10.94
CA LEU A 225 -7.43 -14.26 11.15
C LEU A 225 -7.35 -14.69 12.62
N CYS A 226 -6.98 -13.79 13.55
CA CYS A 226 -6.71 -14.08 14.96
C CYS A 226 -5.51 -15.04 15.17
N GLU A 227 -4.63 -15.17 14.20
CA GLU A 227 -3.40 -15.94 14.25
C GLU A 227 -2.27 -15.08 14.83
N LEU A 228 -2.40 -14.75 16.14
CA LEU A 228 -1.55 -13.74 16.79
C LEU A 228 -0.08 -14.16 16.90
N LYS A 229 0.24 -15.47 16.98
CA LYS A 229 1.63 -15.95 17.05
C LYS A 229 2.35 -15.70 15.72
N GLU A 230 1.69 -15.98 14.63
CA GLU A 230 2.18 -15.71 13.27
C GLU A 230 2.32 -14.21 13.04
N ALA A 231 1.30 -13.43 13.40
CA ALA A 231 1.36 -11.97 13.32
C ALA A 231 2.56 -11.39 14.08
N HIS A 232 2.80 -11.84 15.32
CA HIS A 232 3.97 -11.40 16.11
C HIS A 232 5.29 -11.72 15.42
N ARG A 233 5.41 -12.91 14.80
CA ARG A 233 6.63 -13.29 14.08
C ARG A 233 6.89 -12.34 12.92
N GLU A 234 5.89 -12.07 12.11
CA GLU A 234 6.02 -11.15 10.97
C GLU A 234 6.33 -9.71 11.42
N LEU A 235 5.68 -9.21 12.48
CA LEU A 235 5.97 -7.89 13.04
C LEU A 235 7.41 -7.78 13.58
N GLN A 236 7.97 -8.85 14.13
CA GLN A 236 9.37 -8.88 14.52
C GLN A 236 10.32 -8.82 13.32
N GLN A 237 9.96 -9.44 12.17
CA GLN A 237 10.72 -9.32 10.93
C GLN A 237 10.73 -7.85 10.44
N VAL A 238 9.60 -7.15 10.51
CA VAL A 238 9.55 -5.70 10.19
C VAL A 238 10.51 -4.90 11.05
N LEU A 239 10.55 -5.15 12.37
CA LEU A 239 11.43 -4.41 13.29
C LEU A 239 12.92 -4.72 13.11
N SER A 240 13.26 -5.93 12.68
CA SER A 240 14.63 -6.33 12.39
C SER A 240 15.07 -6.05 10.94
N GLY A 241 14.11 -5.71 10.07
CA GLY A 241 14.35 -5.43 8.66
C GLY A 241 15.20 -4.19 8.43
N THR A 242 15.97 -4.22 7.35
CA THR A 242 16.85 -3.12 6.93
C THR A 242 16.50 -2.57 5.56
N GLN A 243 15.53 -3.16 4.89
CA GLN A 243 15.12 -2.81 3.54
C GLN A 243 13.62 -2.50 3.48
N HIS A 244 13.28 -1.56 2.61
CA HIS A 244 11.91 -1.25 2.20
C HIS A 244 11.79 -1.41 0.68
N ALA A 245 10.55 -1.58 0.20
CA ALA A 245 10.28 -1.76 -1.23
C ALA A 245 10.84 -0.60 -2.08
N THR A 246 10.12 0.46 -2.23
CA THR A 246 10.36 1.39 -3.35
C THR A 246 10.66 2.80 -2.90
N TRP A 247 10.34 3.17 -1.65
CA TRP A 247 10.53 4.54 -1.18
C TRP A 247 11.31 4.63 0.13
N PRO A 248 12.11 5.68 0.23
CA PRO A 248 13.07 5.84 1.31
C PRO A 248 12.47 5.90 2.73
N ALA A 249 11.29 6.52 2.88
CA ALA A 249 10.66 6.71 4.19
C ALA A 249 9.89 5.47 4.70
N GLY A 250 9.66 4.48 3.85
CA GLY A 250 8.72 3.40 4.13
C GLY A 250 9.16 2.47 5.26
N LEU A 251 10.46 2.18 5.40
CA LEU A 251 10.95 1.31 6.47
C LEU A 251 10.62 1.87 7.87
N GLN A 252 10.83 3.16 8.07
CA GLN A 252 10.54 3.80 9.35
C GLN A 252 9.03 3.82 9.64
N GLU A 253 8.22 4.09 8.61
CA GLU A 253 6.76 4.06 8.72
C GLU A 253 6.27 2.64 9.06
N ASP A 254 6.78 1.61 8.38
CA ASP A 254 6.47 0.21 8.65
C ASP A 254 6.85 -0.20 10.07
N GLN A 255 8.03 0.21 10.55
CA GLN A 255 8.50 -0.10 11.91
C GLN A 255 7.63 0.58 12.99
N LEU A 256 7.22 1.83 12.77
CA LEU A 256 6.31 2.52 13.69
C LEU A 256 4.93 1.85 13.74
N GLU A 257 4.39 1.45 12.60
CA GLU A 257 3.12 0.73 12.54
C GLU A 257 3.23 -0.66 13.19
N ALA A 258 4.33 -1.38 12.97
CA ALA A 258 4.57 -2.67 13.61
C ALA A 258 4.64 -2.57 15.14
N LEU A 259 5.28 -1.53 15.68
CA LEU A 259 5.31 -1.26 17.12
C LEU A 259 3.90 -0.98 17.68
N ASP A 260 3.07 -0.22 16.98
CA ASP A 260 1.68 0.04 17.38
C ASP A 260 0.86 -1.25 17.38
N LEU A 261 0.98 -2.06 16.33
CA LEU A 261 0.28 -3.34 16.22
C LEU A 261 0.69 -4.33 17.33
N LEU A 262 1.98 -4.44 17.64
CA LEU A 262 2.47 -5.28 18.74
C LEU A 262 1.88 -4.86 20.10
N LYS A 263 1.78 -3.54 20.37
CA LYS A 263 1.15 -3.03 21.59
C LYS A 263 -0.33 -3.36 21.67
N ARG A 264 -1.04 -3.28 20.55
CA ARG A 264 -2.49 -3.55 20.45
C ARG A 264 -2.83 -5.03 20.56
N CYS A 265 -2.02 -5.89 19.95
CA CYS A 265 -2.24 -7.35 19.97
C CYS A 265 -1.88 -8.00 21.31
N GLY A 266 -1.05 -7.34 22.14
CA GLY A 266 -0.54 -7.94 23.38
C GLY A 266 0.48 -9.06 23.10
N LYS A 267 0.97 -9.70 24.17
CA LYS A 267 1.83 -10.90 24.00
C LYS A 267 0.95 -12.09 23.61
N PRO A 268 1.37 -12.90 22.63
CA PRO A 268 0.71 -14.18 22.37
C PRO A 268 0.92 -15.11 23.58
N ASP A 269 -0.13 -15.75 24.02
CA ASP A 269 -0.06 -16.82 25.04
C ASP A 269 0.70 -18.05 24.53
#